data_698885036a4c0119e67afd6c1111cd7f
#
_entry.id   698885036a4c0119e67afd6c1111cd7f
#
_cell.length_a   1.000
_cell.length_b   1.000
_cell.length_c   1.000
_cell.angle_alpha   90.00
_cell.angle_beta   90.00
_cell.angle_gamma   90.00
#
_symmetry.space_group_name_H-M   'P 1'
#
loop_
_entity.id
_entity.type
_entity.pdbx_description
1 polymer ?
#
loop_
_entity_poly.entity_id
_entity_poly.type
_entity_poly.pdbx_seq_one_letter_code
_entity_poly.pdbx_strand_id
1 'polypeptide(L)'
;MLLLSIKINEYKNFKFEKLYIHSRIDQNIFTEKLNIENSLIKIYSDLYDLARKGNIKPKISKKNVDYSKKKNYNISICSIGKNENLYIKEFVEYYKNIGLDKIYLFDNNDLEGEYFDKILNNYIKDKFVEIIDVRGLSSIQIPIYNYCYQKNKDKYDWIGFLDLDEYLYIKSNESIKIFFNNKRFDKCQTVFFNWVIFNDNDLIQYENRPLLDRFTKPTLKHSGGKSFVRGNINNLFIPSSHIIGINIKHICNSKGKIIYPKNYLMNAFEKNSIAYIKHFYSKTVEEFCHKINKGNAHFHRNHPQYKNILNN
;
A
#
# COMPACT_ATOMS: atom_id res chain seq x y z
N MET A 1 4.83 -22.07 -7.54
CA MET A 1 3.45 -22.46 -7.89
C MET A 1 2.67 -22.99 -6.70
N LEU A 2 3.18 -23.93 -5.91
CA LEU A 2 2.44 -24.54 -4.78
C LEU A 2 2.03 -23.54 -3.68
N LEU A 3 2.91 -22.62 -3.27
CA LEU A 3 2.63 -21.58 -2.25
C LEU A 3 1.59 -20.54 -2.71
N LEU A 4 1.55 -20.25 -4.01
CA LEU A 4 0.51 -19.41 -4.60
C LEU A 4 -0.86 -20.11 -4.52
N SER A 5 -0.90 -21.41 -4.82
CA SER A 5 -2.13 -22.19 -4.77
C SER A 5 -2.70 -22.34 -3.35
N ILE A 6 -1.84 -22.43 -2.33
CA ILE A 6 -2.28 -22.51 -0.92
C ILE A 6 -2.88 -21.18 -0.45
N LYS A 7 -2.19 -20.06 -0.66
CA LYS A 7 -2.73 -18.73 -0.29
C LYS A 7 -4.04 -18.39 -1.03
N ILE A 8 -4.20 -18.87 -2.23
CA ILE A 8 -5.35 -18.63 -3.08
C ILE A 8 -6.55 -19.48 -2.67
N ASN A 9 -6.33 -20.70 -2.19
CA ASN A 9 -7.39 -21.51 -1.60
C ASN A 9 -7.91 -20.91 -0.29
N GLU A 10 -7.07 -20.22 0.48
CA GLU A 10 -7.52 -19.48 1.66
C GLU A 10 -8.49 -18.35 1.28
N TYR A 11 -8.28 -17.66 0.17
CA TYR A 11 -9.19 -16.61 -0.33
C TYR A 11 -10.47 -17.16 -1.01
N LYS A 12 -10.46 -18.38 -1.54
CA LYS A 12 -11.68 -19.02 -2.09
C LYS A 12 -12.68 -19.46 -1.03
N ASN A 13 -12.20 -19.80 0.15
CA ASN A 13 -13.01 -20.23 1.29
C ASN A 13 -13.48 -19.06 2.15
N PHE A 14 -13.27 -17.81 1.69
CA PHE A 14 -13.81 -16.62 2.35
C PHE A 14 -15.33 -16.65 2.27
N LYS A 15 -15.96 -17.32 3.21
CA LYS A 15 -17.31 -16.96 3.65
C LYS A 15 -17.13 -15.69 4.46
N PHE A 16 -17.49 -14.55 3.85
CA PHE A 16 -17.71 -13.34 4.62
C PHE A 16 -18.65 -13.72 5.75
N GLU A 17 -18.16 -13.71 6.99
CA GLU A 17 -19.04 -13.86 8.13
C GLU A 17 -20.12 -12.79 7.97
N LYS A 18 -21.39 -13.21 7.99
CA LYS A 18 -22.53 -12.32 7.83
C LYS A 18 -22.28 -11.09 8.69
N LEU A 19 -22.18 -9.92 8.05
CA LEU A 19 -22.22 -8.64 8.72
C LEU A 19 -23.47 -8.66 9.61
N TYR A 20 -23.26 -8.78 10.93
CA TYR A 20 -24.35 -8.57 11.89
C TYR A 20 -24.74 -7.10 11.78
N ILE A 21 -25.83 -6.87 11.08
CA ILE A 21 -26.42 -5.56 10.89
C ILE A 21 -27.01 -5.16 12.22
N HIS A 22 -26.32 -4.31 12.96
CA HIS A 22 -26.99 -3.53 13.98
C HIS A 22 -27.94 -2.57 13.27
N SER A 23 -29.21 -2.55 13.70
CA SER A 23 -30.38 -1.87 13.14
C SER A 23 -30.32 -0.34 13.10
N ARG A 24 -29.13 0.27 13.04
CA ARG A 24 -28.89 1.74 13.02
C ARG A 24 -28.01 2.24 11.89
N ILE A 25 -27.64 1.39 10.94
CA ILE A 25 -26.86 1.85 9.78
C ILE A 25 -27.85 2.37 8.74
N ASP A 26 -27.64 3.61 8.29
CA ASP A 26 -28.36 4.21 7.17
C ASP A 26 -28.32 3.26 5.96
N GLN A 27 -29.48 2.96 5.37
CA GLN A 27 -29.59 2.04 4.23
C GLN A 27 -28.71 2.45 3.05
N ASN A 28 -28.49 3.75 2.85
CA ASN A 28 -27.64 4.27 1.78
C ASN A 28 -26.17 3.91 2.02
N ILE A 29 -25.67 4.06 3.24
CA ILE A 29 -24.31 3.69 3.63
C ILE A 29 -24.11 2.17 3.49
N PHE A 30 -25.11 1.39 3.88
CA PHE A 30 -25.07 -0.08 3.72
C PHE A 30 -25.00 -0.50 2.25
N THR A 31 -25.81 0.12 1.40
CA THR A 31 -25.84 -0.19 -0.04
C THR A 31 -24.52 0.21 -0.72
N GLU A 32 -23.95 1.36 -0.37
CA GLU A 32 -22.66 1.80 -0.90
C GLU A 32 -21.54 0.84 -0.48
N LYS A 33 -21.51 0.44 0.78
CA LYS A 33 -20.54 -0.52 1.32
C LYS A 33 -20.66 -1.88 0.66
N LEU A 34 -21.86 -2.40 0.47
CA LEU A 34 -22.11 -3.65 -0.25
C LEU A 34 -21.66 -3.58 -1.72
N ASN A 35 -21.85 -2.44 -2.36
CA ASN A 35 -21.38 -2.20 -3.75
C ASN A 35 -19.86 -2.16 -3.84
N ILE A 36 -19.18 -1.58 -2.86
CA ILE A 36 -17.71 -1.59 -2.78
C ILE A 36 -17.22 -3.02 -2.57
N GLU A 37 -17.79 -3.75 -1.63
CA GLU A 37 -17.43 -5.14 -1.33
C GLU A 37 -17.61 -6.04 -2.55
N ASN A 38 -18.76 -6.00 -3.20
CA ASN A 38 -19.02 -6.75 -4.43
C ASN A 38 -18.04 -6.37 -5.56
N SER A 39 -17.68 -5.10 -5.68
CA SER A 39 -16.71 -4.63 -6.67
C SER A 39 -15.29 -5.13 -6.36
N LEU A 40 -14.89 -5.17 -5.08
CA LEU A 40 -13.60 -5.72 -4.63
C LEU A 40 -13.50 -7.21 -4.97
N ILE A 41 -14.54 -7.98 -4.63
CA ILE A 41 -14.60 -9.42 -4.88
C ILE A 41 -14.56 -9.70 -6.38
N LYS A 42 -15.39 -9.01 -7.16
CA LYS A 42 -15.48 -9.22 -8.60
C LYS A 42 -14.14 -8.92 -9.30
N ILE A 43 -13.57 -7.76 -9.05
CA ILE A 43 -12.29 -7.37 -9.67
C ILE A 43 -11.19 -8.35 -9.30
N TYR A 44 -11.12 -8.75 -8.04
CA TYR A 44 -10.12 -9.71 -7.59
C TYR A 44 -10.32 -11.09 -8.24
N SER A 45 -11.55 -11.59 -8.28
CA SER A 45 -11.89 -12.89 -8.90
C SER A 45 -11.57 -12.91 -10.39
N ASP A 46 -11.98 -11.86 -11.12
CA ASP A 46 -11.73 -11.75 -12.57
C ASP A 46 -10.24 -11.75 -12.89
N LEU A 47 -9.45 -10.97 -12.14
CA LEU A 47 -8.00 -10.89 -12.31
C LEU A 47 -7.31 -12.21 -11.92
N TYR A 48 -7.79 -12.84 -10.87
CA TYR A 48 -7.29 -14.15 -10.43
C TYR A 48 -7.50 -15.23 -11.48
N ASP A 49 -8.69 -15.31 -12.06
CA ASP A 49 -9.00 -16.29 -13.11
C ASP A 49 -8.15 -16.05 -14.36
N LEU A 50 -7.92 -14.80 -14.73
CA LEU A 50 -6.99 -14.44 -15.80
C LEU A 50 -5.56 -14.90 -15.47
N ALA A 51 -5.10 -14.70 -14.22
CA ALA A 51 -3.78 -15.14 -13.77
C ALA A 51 -3.62 -16.65 -13.84
N ARG A 52 -4.62 -17.39 -13.36
CA ARG A 52 -4.62 -18.86 -13.33
C ARG A 52 -4.58 -19.49 -14.73
N LYS A 53 -5.27 -18.87 -15.68
CA LYS A 53 -5.33 -19.35 -17.06
C LYS A 53 -4.05 -19.06 -17.87
N GLY A 54 -3.01 -18.48 -17.27
CA GLY A 54 -1.76 -18.08 -17.94
C GLY A 54 -1.96 -16.97 -18.98
N ASN A 55 -3.15 -16.38 -19.06
CA ASN A 55 -3.55 -15.38 -20.05
C ASN A 55 -3.19 -13.95 -19.65
N ILE A 56 -2.54 -13.75 -18.51
CA ILE A 56 -2.01 -12.44 -18.16
C ILE A 56 -0.67 -12.25 -18.88
N LYS A 57 -0.76 -11.85 -20.12
CA LYS A 57 0.30 -11.06 -20.73
C LYS A 57 -0.09 -9.60 -20.49
N PRO A 58 0.65 -8.83 -19.68
CA PRO A 58 0.40 -7.41 -19.56
C PRO A 58 0.48 -6.79 -20.96
N LYS A 59 -0.66 -6.52 -21.55
CA LYS A 59 -0.72 -5.71 -22.75
C LYS A 59 -0.57 -4.26 -22.26
N ILE A 60 0.62 -3.69 -22.41
CA ILE A 60 0.74 -2.23 -22.42
C ILE A 60 -0.21 -1.78 -23.52
N SER A 61 -1.21 -0.98 -23.17
CA SER A 61 -2.08 -0.40 -24.20
C SER A 61 -1.15 0.27 -25.20
N LYS A 62 -1.30 -0.02 -26.48
CA LYS A 62 -0.51 0.55 -27.58
C LYS A 62 -0.79 2.04 -27.83
N LYS A 63 -1.35 2.79 -26.90
CA LYS A 63 -1.11 4.20 -26.85
C LYS A 63 0.36 4.32 -26.51
N ASN A 64 1.21 4.48 -27.52
CA ASN A 64 2.58 4.93 -27.37
C ASN A 64 2.53 6.28 -26.66
N VAL A 65 2.35 6.26 -25.34
CA VAL A 65 2.57 7.45 -24.54
C VAL A 65 4.07 7.61 -24.56
N ASP A 66 4.52 8.54 -25.38
CA ASP A 66 5.91 8.96 -25.39
C ASP A 66 6.18 9.67 -24.05
N TYR A 67 6.55 8.87 -23.07
CA TYR A 67 6.84 9.36 -21.71
C TYR A 67 8.00 10.37 -21.71
N SER A 68 8.83 10.41 -22.75
CA SER A 68 9.93 11.39 -22.87
C SER A 68 9.44 12.83 -23.01
N LYS A 69 8.18 13.05 -23.41
CA LYS A 69 7.60 14.38 -23.64
C LYS A 69 6.69 14.89 -22.52
N LYS A 70 6.32 14.03 -21.57
CA LYS A 70 5.43 14.43 -20.48
C LYS A 70 6.23 15.11 -19.37
N LYS A 71 6.07 16.43 -19.22
CA LYS A 71 6.80 17.24 -18.23
C LYS A 71 6.29 17.12 -16.79
N ASN A 72 5.04 16.71 -16.58
CA ASN A 72 4.43 16.58 -15.24
C ASN A 72 3.70 15.25 -15.14
N TYR A 73 4.17 14.37 -14.26
CA TYR A 73 3.46 13.16 -13.93
C TYR A 73 2.41 13.41 -12.84
N ASN A 74 1.29 12.73 -12.97
CA ASN A 74 0.30 12.60 -11.90
C ASN A 74 0.60 11.33 -11.11
N ILE A 75 0.73 11.47 -9.81
CA ILE A 75 1.16 10.38 -8.93
C ILE A 75 0.17 10.26 -7.78
N SER A 76 -0.32 9.05 -7.52
CA SER A 76 -1.17 8.76 -6.38
C SER A 76 -0.62 7.64 -5.51
N ILE A 77 -1.18 7.54 -4.30
CA ILE A 77 -0.92 6.44 -3.37
C ILE A 77 -2.25 5.78 -3.00
N CYS A 78 -2.22 4.45 -2.92
CA CYS A 78 -3.26 3.61 -2.32
C CYS A 78 -2.75 3.10 -0.97
N SER A 79 -3.47 3.42 0.09
CA SER A 79 -3.14 2.98 1.44
C SER A 79 -4.37 2.39 2.14
N ILE A 80 -4.14 1.46 3.05
CA ILE A 80 -5.16 0.93 3.94
C ILE A 80 -4.71 1.17 5.38
N GLY A 81 -5.62 1.59 6.24
CA GLY A 81 -5.33 1.90 7.63
C GLY A 81 -6.34 1.34 8.61
N LYS A 82 -5.85 0.99 9.80
CA LYS A 82 -6.65 0.59 10.95
C LYS A 82 -5.95 1.06 12.22
N ASN A 83 -6.67 1.81 13.09
CA ASN A 83 -6.15 2.35 14.35
C ASN A 83 -4.85 3.14 14.15
N GLU A 84 -4.89 4.13 13.24
CA GLU A 84 -3.73 4.96 12.87
C GLU A 84 -4.02 6.46 13.00
N ASN A 85 -5.04 6.84 13.81
CA ASN A 85 -5.39 8.25 14.00
C ASN A 85 -4.22 9.11 14.51
N LEU A 86 -3.31 8.52 15.27
CA LEU A 86 -2.12 9.20 15.79
C LEU A 86 -1.14 9.62 14.67
N TYR A 87 -1.14 8.95 13.52
CA TYR A 87 -0.11 9.10 12.49
C TYR A 87 -0.66 9.56 11.15
N ILE A 88 -1.96 9.36 10.90
CA ILE A 88 -2.55 9.56 9.58
C ILE A 88 -2.38 10.99 9.07
N LYS A 89 -2.44 11.99 9.93
CA LYS A 89 -2.26 13.39 9.56
C LYS A 89 -0.83 13.63 9.08
N GLU A 90 0.18 13.16 9.84
CA GLU A 90 1.59 13.28 9.48
C GLU A 90 1.88 12.59 8.13
N PHE A 91 1.35 11.38 7.92
CA PHE A 91 1.46 10.66 6.66
C PHE A 91 0.92 11.48 5.48
N VAL A 92 -0.27 12.04 5.61
CA VAL A 92 -0.92 12.85 4.57
C VAL A 92 -0.13 14.12 4.27
N GLU A 93 0.32 14.84 5.33
CA GLU A 93 1.12 16.06 5.20
C GLU A 93 2.47 15.78 4.54
N TYR A 94 3.14 14.70 4.92
CA TYR A 94 4.40 14.30 4.32
C TYR A 94 4.28 14.12 2.81
N TYR A 95 3.29 13.33 2.36
CA TYR A 95 3.11 13.07 0.94
C TYR A 95 2.62 14.29 0.16
N LYS A 96 1.83 15.16 0.76
CA LYS A 96 1.47 16.46 0.19
C LYS A 96 2.71 17.34 -0.02
N ASN A 97 3.58 17.39 0.98
CA ASN A 97 4.80 18.22 0.95
C ASN A 97 5.82 17.75 -0.09
N ILE A 98 5.95 16.45 -0.33
CA ILE A 98 6.85 15.95 -1.39
C ILE A 98 6.22 16.03 -2.80
N GLY A 99 5.00 16.56 -2.94
CA GLY A 99 4.36 16.86 -4.21
C GLY A 99 3.51 15.74 -4.81
N LEU A 100 2.96 14.85 -4.00
CA LEU A 100 1.96 13.87 -4.42
C LEU A 100 0.66 14.56 -4.82
N ASP A 101 -0.11 13.98 -5.75
CA ASP A 101 -1.37 14.56 -6.22
C ASP A 101 -2.59 14.05 -5.45
N LYS A 102 -2.58 12.79 -5.02
CA LYS A 102 -3.76 12.15 -4.40
C LYS A 102 -3.42 10.97 -3.52
N ILE A 103 -4.15 10.83 -2.43
CA ILE A 103 -4.16 9.62 -1.59
C ILE A 103 -5.56 9.01 -1.62
N TYR A 104 -5.64 7.74 -2.00
CA TYR A 104 -6.80 6.86 -1.81
C TYR A 104 -6.60 6.08 -0.54
N LEU A 105 -7.33 6.46 0.51
CA LEU A 105 -7.22 5.88 1.83
C LEU A 105 -8.41 4.97 2.11
N PHE A 106 -8.14 3.69 2.27
CA PHE A 106 -9.14 2.71 2.64
C PHE A 106 -9.20 2.61 4.16
N ASP A 107 -10.31 3.09 4.72
CA ASP A 107 -10.57 3.07 6.15
C ASP A 107 -11.03 1.66 6.56
N ASN A 108 -10.12 0.89 7.16
CA ASN A 108 -10.37 -0.48 7.63
C ASN A 108 -10.51 -0.55 9.17
N ASN A 109 -10.88 0.55 9.79
CA ASN A 109 -11.16 0.57 11.22
C ASN A 109 -12.31 -0.40 11.58
N ASP A 110 -12.43 -0.74 12.85
CA ASP A 110 -13.61 -1.43 13.36
C ASP A 110 -14.85 -0.52 13.23
N LEU A 111 -16.05 -1.08 13.15
CA LEU A 111 -17.28 -0.31 12.90
C LEU A 111 -17.52 0.79 13.93
N GLU A 112 -17.17 0.53 15.20
CA GLU A 112 -17.28 1.46 16.32
C GLU A 112 -15.92 2.04 16.74
N GLY A 113 -14.90 1.88 15.87
CA GLY A 113 -13.53 2.30 16.16
C GLY A 113 -13.22 3.74 15.78
N GLU A 114 -11.97 3.98 15.42
CA GLU A 114 -11.47 5.27 14.96
C GLU A 114 -12.09 5.68 13.61
N TYR A 115 -12.06 6.99 13.33
CA TYR A 115 -12.52 7.58 12.08
C TYR A 115 -11.44 8.51 11.53
N PHE A 116 -11.00 8.29 10.30
CA PHE A 116 -9.99 9.14 9.65
C PHE A 116 -10.57 10.43 9.10
N ASP A 117 -11.84 10.45 8.71
CA ASP A 117 -12.51 11.61 8.12
C ASP A 117 -12.50 12.85 9.00
N LYS A 118 -12.67 12.67 10.32
CA LYS A 118 -12.63 13.77 11.30
C LYS A 118 -11.28 14.47 11.33
N ILE A 119 -10.18 13.69 11.24
CA ILE A 119 -8.81 14.21 11.27
C ILE A 119 -8.42 14.80 9.91
N LEU A 120 -8.90 14.21 8.82
CA LEU A 120 -8.49 14.55 7.47
C LEU A 120 -9.47 15.47 6.73
N ASN A 121 -10.46 16.03 7.40
CA ASN A 121 -11.55 16.82 6.80
C ASN A 121 -11.06 17.88 5.80
N ASN A 122 -10.01 18.63 6.14
CA ASN A 122 -9.47 19.67 5.24
C ASN A 122 -8.88 19.06 3.97
N TYR A 123 -8.15 17.94 4.08
CA TYR A 123 -7.54 17.25 2.92
C TYR A 123 -8.58 16.55 2.04
N ILE A 124 -9.72 16.17 2.62
CA ILE A 124 -10.87 15.63 1.88
C ILE A 124 -11.57 16.77 1.10
N LYS A 125 -11.81 17.91 1.73
CA LYS A 125 -12.38 19.09 1.07
C LYS A 125 -11.50 19.58 -0.09
N ASP A 126 -10.18 19.58 0.10
CA ASP A 126 -9.18 19.92 -0.93
C ASP A 126 -9.07 18.82 -2.00
N LYS A 127 -9.80 17.72 -1.89
CA LYS A 127 -9.75 16.56 -2.79
C LYS A 127 -8.36 15.90 -2.87
N PHE A 128 -7.46 16.18 -1.94
CA PHE A 128 -6.15 15.53 -1.85
C PHE A 128 -6.26 14.12 -1.27
N VAL A 129 -7.16 13.90 -0.32
CA VAL A 129 -7.48 12.58 0.22
C VAL A 129 -8.89 12.17 -0.21
N GLU A 130 -9.03 10.90 -0.55
CA GLU A 130 -10.33 10.26 -0.75
C GLU A 130 -10.40 9.04 0.17
N ILE A 131 -11.35 9.06 1.09
CA ILE A 131 -11.57 7.95 2.02
C ILE A 131 -12.59 7.01 1.42
N ILE A 132 -12.28 5.72 1.41
CA ILE A 132 -13.16 4.64 1.01
C ILE A 132 -13.44 3.78 2.25
N ASP A 133 -14.72 3.72 2.66
CA ASP A 133 -15.13 2.96 3.83
C ASP A 133 -15.10 1.45 3.54
N VAL A 134 -14.17 0.75 4.20
CA VAL A 134 -14.06 -0.71 4.20
C VAL A 134 -13.99 -1.24 5.64
N ARG A 135 -14.55 -0.50 6.59
CA ARG A 135 -14.54 -0.84 8.02
C ARG A 135 -15.22 -2.16 8.28
N GLY A 136 -14.65 -2.93 9.22
CA GLY A 136 -15.14 -4.24 9.59
C GLY A 136 -14.80 -5.37 8.61
N LEU A 137 -14.22 -5.07 7.44
CA LEU A 137 -13.73 -6.12 6.55
C LEU A 137 -12.36 -6.62 6.99
N SER A 138 -12.07 -7.90 6.77
CA SER A 138 -10.80 -8.51 7.15
C SER A 138 -10.06 -9.09 5.93
N SER A 139 -8.72 -9.13 6.02
CA SER A 139 -7.85 -9.74 5.00
C SER A 139 -8.02 -9.19 3.58
N ILE A 140 -8.33 -7.90 3.45
CA ILE A 140 -8.73 -7.25 2.19
C ILE A 140 -7.62 -6.42 1.53
N GLN A 141 -6.41 -6.36 2.08
CA GLN A 141 -5.36 -5.48 1.54
C GLN A 141 -5.04 -5.75 0.07
N ILE A 142 -4.90 -7.02 -0.33
CA ILE A 142 -4.63 -7.38 -1.72
C ILE A 142 -5.82 -7.10 -2.65
N PRO A 143 -7.06 -7.46 -2.31
CA PRO A 143 -8.24 -7.02 -3.04
C PRO A 143 -8.32 -5.50 -3.22
N ILE A 144 -8.06 -4.73 -2.16
CA ILE A 144 -8.06 -3.26 -2.20
C ILE A 144 -7.01 -2.72 -3.18
N TYR A 145 -5.79 -3.24 -3.16
CA TYR A 145 -4.73 -2.77 -4.06
C TYR A 145 -5.10 -3.03 -5.53
N ASN A 146 -5.66 -4.19 -5.84
CA ASN A 146 -6.16 -4.49 -7.18
C ASN A 146 -7.30 -3.55 -7.58
N TYR A 147 -8.29 -3.35 -6.70
CA TYR A 147 -9.39 -2.42 -6.92
C TYR A 147 -8.88 -0.98 -7.16
N CYS A 148 -8.05 -0.46 -6.26
CA CYS A 148 -7.50 0.88 -6.35
C CYS A 148 -6.75 1.08 -7.67
N TYR A 149 -5.91 0.12 -8.05
CA TYR A 149 -5.20 0.17 -9.32
C TYR A 149 -6.16 0.22 -10.52
N GLN A 150 -7.10 -0.72 -10.61
CA GLN A 150 -8.01 -0.80 -11.74
C GLN A 150 -8.90 0.45 -11.90
N LYS A 151 -9.30 1.07 -10.79
CA LYS A 151 -10.11 2.30 -10.79
C LYS A 151 -9.32 3.56 -11.18
N ASN A 152 -8.01 3.56 -10.98
CA ASN A 152 -7.20 4.76 -11.08
C ASN A 152 -6.06 4.69 -12.11
N LYS A 153 -5.78 3.53 -12.70
CA LYS A 153 -4.67 3.32 -13.63
C LYS A 153 -4.65 4.24 -14.85
N ASP A 154 -5.83 4.72 -15.28
CA ASP A 154 -5.95 5.61 -16.43
C ASP A 154 -5.87 7.10 -16.05
N LYS A 155 -5.87 7.41 -14.74
CA LYS A 155 -5.82 8.78 -14.22
C LYS A 155 -4.41 9.21 -13.82
N TYR A 156 -3.57 8.25 -13.39
CA TYR A 156 -2.25 8.52 -12.84
C TYR A 156 -1.17 7.83 -13.65
N ASP A 157 0.00 8.48 -13.72
CA ASP A 157 1.18 7.91 -14.38
C ASP A 157 1.88 6.90 -13.48
N TRP A 158 1.84 7.12 -12.17
CA TRP A 158 2.36 6.22 -11.16
C TRP A 158 1.39 6.09 -9.98
N ILE A 159 1.26 4.88 -9.48
CA ILE A 159 0.44 4.55 -8.32
C ILE A 159 1.31 3.78 -7.32
N GLY A 160 1.50 4.36 -6.14
CA GLY A 160 2.21 3.74 -5.02
C GLY A 160 1.27 2.92 -4.13
N PHE A 161 1.80 1.88 -3.51
CA PHE A 161 1.08 1.04 -2.56
C PHE A 161 1.87 1.00 -1.26
N LEU A 162 1.42 1.77 -0.27
CA LEU A 162 2.18 2.02 0.96
C LEU A 162 1.30 1.82 2.19
N ASP A 163 1.91 1.32 3.25
CA ASP A 163 1.31 1.28 4.58
C ASP A 163 1.51 2.65 5.28
N LEU A 164 0.70 2.96 6.30
CA LEU A 164 0.68 4.30 6.92
C LEU A 164 1.93 4.60 7.80
N ASP A 165 2.79 3.62 7.99
CA ASP A 165 4.06 3.74 8.68
C ASP A 165 5.27 3.72 7.71
N GLU A 166 5.03 4.00 6.41
CA GLU A 166 6.01 3.94 5.34
C GLU A 166 6.12 5.27 4.59
N TYR A 167 7.33 5.82 4.52
CA TYR A 167 7.60 7.15 3.97
C TYR A 167 8.68 7.06 2.89
N LEU A 168 8.35 7.43 1.65
CA LEU A 168 9.31 7.46 0.55
C LEU A 168 10.31 8.60 0.76
N TYR A 169 11.55 8.26 1.06
CA TYR A 169 12.62 9.23 1.20
C TYR A 169 13.47 9.30 -0.07
N ILE A 170 13.56 10.50 -0.65
CA ILE A 170 14.37 10.82 -1.83
C ILE A 170 15.58 11.61 -1.37
N LYS A 171 16.79 11.07 -1.56
CA LYS A 171 18.03 11.66 -1.00
C LYS A 171 18.36 13.06 -1.52
N SER A 172 17.95 13.37 -2.75
CA SER A 172 18.16 14.70 -3.35
C SER A 172 17.18 15.75 -2.84
N ASN A 173 16.22 15.37 -1.96
CA ASN A 173 15.14 16.24 -1.49
C ASN A 173 14.30 16.89 -2.63
N GLU A 174 14.37 16.32 -3.83
CA GLU A 174 13.50 16.73 -4.93
C GLU A 174 12.08 16.23 -4.73
N SER A 175 11.11 16.87 -5.40
CA SER A 175 9.73 16.40 -5.34
C SER A 175 9.60 15.02 -5.99
N ILE A 176 8.58 14.25 -5.56
CA ILE A 176 8.29 12.93 -6.14
C ILE A 176 8.04 13.01 -7.65
N LYS A 177 7.51 14.12 -8.15
CA LYS A 177 7.27 14.36 -9.57
C LYS A 177 8.57 14.52 -10.36
N ILE A 178 9.52 15.30 -9.85
CA ILE A 178 10.85 15.46 -10.47
C ILE A 178 11.59 14.12 -10.46
N PHE A 179 11.54 13.40 -9.36
CA PHE A 179 12.16 12.09 -9.23
C PHE A 179 11.65 11.11 -10.30
N PHE A 180 10.33 10.93 -10.42
CA PHE A 180 9.74 10.00 -11.39
C PHE A 180 9.80 10.50 -12.84
N ASN A 181 9.90 11.80 -13.08
CA ASN A 181 10.05 12.39 -14.44
C ASN A 181 11.46 12.18 -15.02
N ASN A 182 12.36 11.53 -14.33
CA ASN A 182 13.69 11.26 -14.79
C ASN A 182 13.71 10.13 -15.84
N LYS A 183 14.43 10.33 -16.95
CA LYS A 183 14.54 9.38 -18.07
C LYS A 183 14.98 7.98 -17.67
N ARG A 184 15.64 7.82 -16.50
CA ARG A 184 16.04 6.51 -15.97
C ARG A 184 14.86 5.56 -15.79
N PHE A 185 13.64 6.10 -15.62
CA PHE A 185 12.43 5.31 -15.40
C PHE A 185 11.58 5.09 -16.67
N ASP A 186 11.97 5.57 -17.83
CA ASP A 186 11.17 5.47 -19.06
C ASP A 186 10.82 4.01 -19.41
N LYS A 187 11.75 3.08 -19.17
CA LYS A 187 11.54 1.65 -19.41
C LYS A 187 10.88 0.90 -18.25
N CYS A 188 10.73 1.55 -17.11
CA CYS A 188 10.24 0.89 -15.90
C CYS A 188 8.72 0.81 -15.89
N GLN A 189 8.19 -0.36 -15.64
CA GLN A 189 6.76 -0.58 -15.38
C GLN A 189 6.45 -0.50 -13.88
N THR A 190 7.43 -0.87 -13.07
CA THR A 190 7.39 -0.77 -11.61
C THR A 190 8.72 -0.26 -11.12
N VAL A 191 8.72 0.62 -10.12
CA VAL A 191 9.91 1.02 -9.38
C VAL A 191 9.77 0.52 -7.95
N PHE A 192 10.71 -0.32 -7.54
CA PHE A 192 10.77 -0.92 -6.22
C PHE A 192 11.74 -0.15 -5.33
N PHE A 193 11.32 0.14 -4.11
CA PHE A 193 12.10 0.83 -3.08
C PHE A 193 12.26 -0.07 -1.87
N ASN A 194 13.51 -0.37 -1.50
CA ASN A 194 13.78 -1.15 -0.31
C ASN A 194 13.37 -0.41 0.97
N TRP A 195 13.08 -1.17 2.03
CA TRP A 195 12.94 -0.62 3.36
C TRP A 195 14.28 -0.28 4.00
N VAL A 196 14.28 0.83 4.70
CA VAL A 196 15.22 1.12 5.78
C VAL A 196 14.37 1.18 7.04
N ILE A 197 14.58 0.23 7.93
CA ILE A 197 13.84 0.12 9.19
C ILE A 197 14.41 1.11 10.18
N PHE A 198 13.53 1.83 10.85
CA PHE A 198 13.85 2.74 11.95
C PHE A 198 13.32 2.12 13.25
N ASN A 199 14.17 2.09 14.25
CA ASN A 199 13.87 1.56 15.59
C ASN A 199 13.20 2.59 16.48
N ASP A 200 12.87 2.11 17.67
CA ASP A 200 12.27 2.86 18.77
C ASP A 200 13.17 3.96 19.34
N ASN A 201 14.46 4.02 19.00
CA ASN A 201 15.45 4.93 19.60
C ASN A 201 15.46 4.86 21.14
N ASP A 202 15.23 3.68 21.71
CA ASP A 202 15.11 3.42 23.14
C ASP A 202 13.90 4.10 23.82
N LEU A 203 12.90 4.55 23.02
CA LEU A 203 11.66 5.13 23.50
C LEU A 203 10.68 4.03 23.91
N ILE A 204 10.28 4.02 25.17
CA ILE A 204 9.33 3.03 25.71
C ILE A 204 7.89 3.50 25.49
N GLN A 205 7.61 4.77 25.81
CA GLN A 205 6.27 5.33 25.77
C GLN A 205 6.06 6.24 24.56
N TYR A 206 4.79 6.35 24.15
CA TYR A 206 4.39 7.29 23.11
C TYR A 206 4.74 8.73 23.49
N GLU A 207 5.25 9.47 22.54
CA GLU A 207 5.47 10.90 22.62
C GLU A 207 4.68 11.61 21.51
N ASN A 208 4.01 12.70 21.85
CA ASN A 208 3.25 13.51 20.88
C ASN A 208 4.18 14.37 20.02
N ARG A 209 5.03 13.71 19.23
CA ARG A 209 5.93 14.31 18.24
C ARG A 209 5.84 13.49 16.93
N PRO A 210 6.13 14.09 15.77
CA PRO A 210 6.15 13.39 14.50
C PRO A 210 7.07 12.15 14.49
N LEU A 211 6.67 11.09 13.76
CA LEU A 211 7.49 9.89 13.62
C LEU A 211 8.88 10.19 13.07
N LEU A 212 8.95 11.09 12.07
CA LEU A 212 10.20 11.49 11.44
C LEU A 212 11.18 12.19 12.41
N ASP A 213 10.68 12.84 13.45
CA ASP A 213 11.48 13.53 14.46
C ASP A 213 11.87 12.60 15.62
N ARG A 214 10.98 11.64 15.97
CA ARG A 214 11.23 10.69 17.06
C ARG A 214 12.21 9.58 16.66
N PHE A 215 12.08 9.08 15.43
CA PHE A 215 12.84 7.92 14.97
C PHE A 215 13.82 8.32 13.86
N THR A 216 14.99 8.78 14.27
CA THR A 216 16.02 9.31 13.36
C THR A 216 17.13 8.33 13.01
N LYS A 217 17.29 7.26 13.81
CA LYS A 217 18.38 6.28 13.65
C LYS A 217 17.93 5.09 12.83
N PRO A 218 18.45 4.88 11.61
CA PRO A 218 18.19 3.67 10.85
C PRO A 218 18.92 2.48 11.48
N THR A 219 18.24 1.35 11.61
CA THR A 219 18.79 0.14 12.23
C THR A 219 19.06 -0.96 11.24
N LEU A 220 18.15 -1.18 10.28
CA LEU A 220 18.25 -2.28 9.35
C LEU A 220 17.94 -1.84 7.92
N LYS A 221 18.85 -2.18 7.00
CA LYS A 221 18.60 -2.13 5.56
C LYS A 221 18.01 -3.46 5.15
N HIS A 222 16.74 -3.48 4.78
CA HIS A 222 15.99 -4.70 4.54
C HIS A 222 15.78 -4.94 3.03
N SER A 223 15.81 -6.21 2.62
CA SER A 223 15.59 -6.60 1.21
C SER A 223 14.14 -6.46 0.75
N GLY A 224 13.19 -6.45 1.67
CA GLY A 224 11.81 -6.10 1.39
C GLY A 224 11.61 -4.62 1.07
N GLY A 225 10.41 -4.25 0.68
CA GLY A 225 10.09 -2.87 0.34
C GLY A 225 8.71 -2.71 -0.27
N LYS A 226 8.51 -1.59 -0.94
CA LYS A 226 7.26 -1.20 -1.59
C LYS A 226 7.49 -0.71 -3.00
N SER A 227 6.42 -0.65 -3.76
CA SER A 227 6.49 -0.33 -5.18
C SER A 227 5.57 0.80 -5.60
N PHE A 228 6.03 1.55 -6.60
CA PHE A 228 5.20 2.39 -7.44
C PHE A 228 5.08 1.75 -8.81
N VAL A 229 3.86 1.67 -9.31
CA VAL A 229 3.53 1.00 -10.57
C VAL A 229 3.04 2.02 -11.58
N ARG A 230 3.45 1.86 -12.83
CA ARG A 230 2.93 2.68 -13.94
C ARG A 230 1.42 2.52 -14.06
N GLY A 231 0.73 3.61 -14.36
CA GLY A 231 -0.63 3.56 -14.86
C GLY A 231 -0.72 2.89 -16.23
N ASN A 232 -1.93 2.76 -16.74
CA ASN A 232 -2.23 2.21 -18.08
C ASN A 232 -1.72 0.78 -18.37
N ILE A 233 -1.39 -0.01 -17.35
CA ILE A 233 -1.08 -1.43 -17.51
C ILE A 233 -2.38 -2.22 -17.42
N ASN A 234 -2.84 -2.73 -18.55
CA ASN A 234 -4.04 -3.56 -18.58
C ASN A 234 -3.77 -4.94 -17.98
N ASN A 235 -4.78 -5.49 -17.28
CA ASN A 235 -4.73 -6.82 -16.68
C ASN A 235 -3.58 -7.01 -15.68
N LEU A 236 -3.14 -5.93 -15.04
CA LEU A 236 -2.20 -6.03 -13.93
C LEU A 236 -2.90 -6.72 -12.75
N PHE A 237 -2.31 -7.80 -12.29
CA PHE A 237 -2.69 -8.45 -11.03
C PHE A 237 -1.63 -8.19 -9.97
N ILE A 238 -2.06 -7.74 -8.79
CA ILE A 238 -1.22 -7.46 -7.64
C ILE A 238 -1.36 -8.62 -6.64
N PRO A 239 -0.41 -9.56 -6.59
CA PRO A 239 -0.52 -10.73 -5.73
C PRO A 239 0.04 -10.52 -4.33
N SER A 240 0.71 -9.40 -4.08
CA SER A 240 1.44 -9.13 -2.84
C SER A 240 1.42 -7.63 -2.52
N SER A 241 1.43 -7.30 -1.23
CA SER A 241 1.55 -5.92 -0.74
C SER A 241 2.98 -5.35 -0.85
N HIS A 242 3.97 -6.15 -1.23
CA HIS A 242 5.37 -5.77 -1.22
C HIS A 242 5.95 -5.55 -2.60
N ILE A 243 5.94 -6.59 -3.44
CA ILE A 243 6.43 -6.49 -4.81
C ILE A 243 5.26 -6.57 -5.75
N ILE A 244 5.05 -5.50 -6.48
CA ILE A 244 3.97 -5.41 -7.44
C ILE A 244 4.56 -5.65 -8.83
N GLY A 245 4.10 -6.71 -9.48
CA GLY A 245 4.43 -6.97 -10.85
C GLY A 245 5.10 -8.29 -11.16
N ILE A 246 4.69 -9.39 -10.54
CA ILE A 246 5.21 -10.73 -10.90
C ILE A 246 5.05 -11.00 -12.41
N ASN A 247 4.03 -10.44 -13.03
CA ASN A 247 3.78 -10.53 -14.48
C ASN A 247 4.30 -9.31 -15.26
N ILE A 248 5.06 -8.42 -14.61
CA ILE A 248 5.67 -7.25 -15.23
C ILE A 248 7.08 -7.59 -15.69
N LYS A 249 7.44 -7.17 -16.90
CA LYS A 249 8.75 -7.47 -17.48
C LYS A 249 9.87 -6.56 -16.94
N HIS A 250 9.54 -5.34 -16.55
CA HIS A 250 10.53 -4.30 -16.23
C HIS A 250 10.27 -3.71 -14.85
N ILE A 251 10.72 -4.44 -13.83
CA ILE A 251 10.81 -3.92 -12.46
C ILE A 251 12.18 -3.25 -12.32
N CYS A 252 12.19 -2.01 -11.87
CA CYS A 252 13.42 -1.25 -11.66
C CYS A 252 13.66 -0.98 -10.17
N ASN A 253 14.91 -0.75 -9.80
CA ASN A 253 15.28 -0.19 -8.51
C ASN A 253 15.23 1.36 -8.54
N SER A 254 15.58 2.01 -7.43
CA SER A 254 15.57 3.47 -7.30
C SER A 254 16.43 4.23 -8.34
N LYS A 255 17.43 3.55 -8.93
CA LYS A 255 18.30 4.09 -9.98
C LYS A 255 17.81 3.82 -11.41
N GLY A 256 16.64 3.20 -11.58
CA GLY A 256 16.12 2.83 -12.89
C GLY A 256 16.79 1.59 -13.52
N LYS A 257 17.59 0.84 -12.77
CA LYS A 257 18.16 -0.43 -13.23
C LYS A 257 17.12 -1.53 -13.12
N ILE A 258 16.95 -2.31 -14.19
CA ILE A 258 16.06 -3.49 -14.19
C ILE A 258 16.59 -4.51 -13.18
N ILE A 259 15.70 -5.03 -12.37
CA ILE A 259 15.95 -6.02 -11.34
C ILE A 259 14.99 -7.21 -11.52
N TYR A 260 15.44 -8.37 -11.08
CA TYR A 260 14.69 -9.62 -11.18
C TYR A 260 14.46 -10.16 -9.77
N PRO A 261 13.31 -9.86 -9.15
CA PRO A 261 13.02 -10.36 -7.81
C PRO A 261 12.90 -11.89 -7.84
N LYS A 262 13.56 -12.55 -6.91
CA LYS A 262 13.35 -13.98 -6.62
C LYS A 262 12.37 -14.07 -5.46
N ASN A 263 11.24 -14.73 -5.69
CA ASN A 263 10.12 -14.76 -4.75
C ASN A 263 9.57 -13.34 -4.46
N TYR A 264 9.02 -13.09 -3.30
CA TYR A 264 8.42 -11.80 -2.91
C TYR A 264 9.42 -10.81 -2.28
N LEU A 265 10.70 -11.20 -2.20
CA LEU A 265 11.76 -10.41 -1.61
C LEU A 265 12.86 -10.19 -2.65
N MET A 266 13.45 -9.01 -2.61
CA MET A 266 14.69 -8.77 -3.34
C MET A 266 15.81 -9.57 -2.71
N ASN A 267 16.75 -10.08 -3.51
CA ASN A 267 17.87 -10.88 -3.02
C ASN A 267 18.82 -10.08 -2.12
N ALA A 268 18.85 -8.75 -2.27
CA ALA A 268 19.68 -7.87 -1.49
C ALA A 268 19.13 -6.44 -1.46
N PHE A 269 19.51 -5.69 -0.43
CA PHE A 269 19.29 -4.25 -0.38
C PHE A 269 20.09 -3.56 -1.49
N GLU A 270 19.48 -2.57 -2.17
CA GLU A 270 20.14 -1.79 -3.21
C GLU A 270 21.27 -0.94 -2.61
N LYS A 271 22.54 -1.31 -2.93
CA LYS A 271 23.69 -0.51 -2.51
C LYS A 271 23.63 0.88 -3.15
N ASN A 272 23.91 1.92 -2.34
CA ASN A 272 23.88 3.31 -2.77
C ASN A 272 22.54 3.71 -3.44
N SER A 273 21.41 3.21 -2.90
CA SER A 273 20.08 3.65 -3.32
C SER A 273 19.97 5.18 -3.28
N ILE A 274 19.29 5.78 -4.24
CA ILE A 274 19.02 7.23 -4.27
C ILE A 274 17.68 7.59 -3.65
N ALA A 275 16.82 6.59 -3.45
CA ALA A 275 15.59 6.68 -2.69
C ALA A 275 15.27 5.34 -2.04
N TYR A 276 14.57 5.35 -0.93
CA TYR A 276 14.15 4.18 -0.17
C TYR A 276 12.91 4.50 0.67
N ILE A 277 12.27 3.48 1.20
CA ILE A 277 11.15 3.65 2.14
C ILE A 277 11.69 3.65 3.58
N LYS A 278 11.50 4.76 4.31
CA LYS A 278 11.61 4.75 5.77
C LYS A 278 10.43 3.98 6.32
N HIS A 279 10.68 2.92 7.06
CA HIS A 279 9.64 2.08 7.64
C HIS A 279 9.73 2.11 9.17
N PHE A 280 8.75 2.74 9.79
CA PHE A 280 8.63 2.86 11.24
C PHE A 280 7.85 1.67 11.80
N TYR A 281 8.45 0.47 11.68
CA TYR A 281 7.77 -0.79 11.94
C TYR A 281 7.36 -0.96 13.42
N SER A 282 8.30 -0.78 14.34
CA SER A 282 8.07 -0.98 15.77
C SER A 282 7.53 0.26 16.46
N LYS A 283 8.03 1.45 16.07
CA LYS A 283 7.80 2.69 16.83
C LYS A 283 8.32 2.53 18.28
N THR A 284 7.62 3.07 19.30
CA THR A 284 7.95 2.79 20.72
C THR A 284 7.46 1.40 21.12
N VAL A 285 7.91 0.90 22.27
CA VAL A 285 7.45 -0.39 22.83
C VAL A 285 5.93 -0.38 23.03
N GLU A 286 5.39 0.71 23.60
CA GLU A 286 3.95 0.89 23.81
C GLU A 286 3.17 0.83 22.48
N GLU A 287 3.61 1.59 21.47
CA GLU A 287 3.00 1.63 20.14
C GLU A 287 3.09 0.28 19.45
N PHE A 288 4.18 -0.47 19.65
CA PHE A 288 4.34 -1.82 19.11
C PHE A 288 3.38 -2.83 19.75
N CYS A 289 3.18 -2.77 21.07
CA CYS A 289 2.17 -3.57 21.76
C CYS A 289 0.76 -3.29 21.21
N HIS A 290 0.41 -2.02 20.98
CA HIS A 290 -0.85 -1.65 20.35
C HIS A 290 -0.97 -2.22 18.92
N LYS A 291 0.12 -2.16 18.13
CA LYS A 291 0.17 -2.71 16.77
C LYS A 291 -0.08 -4.22 16.74
N ILE A 292 0.52 -4.98 17.68
CA ILE A 292 0.30 -6.41 17.80
C ILE A 292 -1.16 -6.71 18.15
N ASN A 293 -1.72 -5.97 19.10
CA ASN A 293 -3.08 -6.19 19.59
C ASN A 293 -4.15 -5.90 18.52
N LYS A 294 -3.93 -4.96 17.59
CA LYS A 294 -4.87 -4.66 16.51
C LYS A 294 -4.87 -5.72 15.39
N GLY A 295 -3.84 -6.59 15.32
CA GLY A 295 -3.62 -7.52 14.21
C GLY A 295 -3.14 -6.81 12.94
N ASN A 296 -3.06 -7.55 11.83
CA ASN A 296 -2.72 -6.97 10.54
C ASN A 296 -3.77 -7.31 9.47
N ALA A 297 -3.69 -6.62 8.33
CA ALA A 297 -4.65 -6.75 7.24
C ALA A 297 -4.61 -8.11 6.51
N HIS A 298 -3.61 -8.96 6.80
CA HIS A 298 -3.45 -10.29 6.21
C HIS A 298 -3.94 -11.42 7.12
N PHE A 299 -3.89 -11.23 8.45
CA PHE A 299 -4.15 -12.30 9.40
C PHE A 299 -5.10 -11.83 10.50
N HIS A 300 -6.04 -12.70 10.84
CA HIS A 300 -6.89 -12.50 12.00
C HIS A 300 -6.06 -12.51 13.29
N ARG A 301 -6.50 -11.80 14.36
CA ARG A 301 -5.84 -11.74 15.68
C ARG A 301 -5.48 -13.11 16.26
N ASN A 302 -6.21 -14.16 15.91
CA ASN A 302 -6.00 -15.53 16.39
C ASN A 302 -4.96 -16.33 15.57
N HIS A 303 -4.24 -15.69 14.62
CA HIS A 303 -3.22 -16.41 13.85
C HIS A 303 -2.09 -16.88 14.76
N PRO A 304 -1.59 -18.14 14.64
CA PRO A 304 -0.57 -18.71 15.52
C PRO A 304 0.69 -17.87 15.67
N GLN A 305 1.05 -17.10 14.67
CA GLN A 305 2.21 -16.19 14.68
C GLN A 305 2.12 -15.11 15.78
N TYR A 306 0.90 -14.68 16.16
CA TYR A 306 0.72 -13.70 17.23
C TYR A 306 0.59 -14.34 18.60
N LYS A 307 0.08 -15.58 18.68
CA LYS A 307 -0.01 -16.32 19.97
C LYS A 307 1.36 -16.57 20.59
N ASN A 308 2.38 -16.79 19.79
CA ASN A 308 3.73 -17.05 20.28
C ASN A 308 4.44 -15.79 20.81
N ILE A 309 4.04 -14.59 20.34
CA ILE A 309 4.62 -13.31 20.79
C ILE A 309 4.01 -12.86 22.12
N LEU A 310 2.73 -13.19 22.35
CA LEU A 310 2.01 -12.79 23.57
C LEU A 310 2.25 -13.74 24.78
N ASN A 311 2.83 -14.91 24.53
CA ASN A 311 3.11 -15.92 25.56
C ASN A 311 4.58 -15.96 26.02
N ASN A 312 5.44 -15.11 25.47
CA ASN A 312 6.82 -14.87 25.90
C ASN A 312 6.95 -13.45 26.48
#